data_a78378627307da85d0a76ef61800a13a
#
_entry.id   a78378627307da85d0a76ef61800a13a
#
_cell.length_a   1.000
_cell.length_b   1.000
_cell.length_c   1.000
_cell.angle_alpha   90.00
_cell.angle_beta   90.00
_cell.angle_gamma   90.00
#
_symmetry.space_group_name_H-M   'P 1'
#
loop_
_entity.id
_entity.type
_entity.pdbx_description
1 polymer ?
#
loop_
_entity_poly.entity_id
_entity_poly.type
_entity_poly.pdbx_seq_one_letter_code
_entity_poly.pdbx_strand_id
1 'polypeptide(L)'
;MTLGSFFSSGYTRRPEGLVGHLLTAYGAMVILWSTYAAVFSRLDALVLVTLFLSFMLVLVFSTIAATSERPSNDGAVIPFYDWCFVVASVACGLYFAINSDSIATRITLLDPLTTTDVLFASLLIGLCLEVCRRTVGLLLTGIVVCFMAYNLYGHVLPAPFGHGYISYEHFLDIMIFTTDGLFGTPLRVAATYV
;
A
#
# COMPACT_ATOMS: atom_id res chain seq x y z
N MET A 1 6.30 -26.18 -5.53
CA MET A 1 6.63 -24.80 -5.12
C MET A 1 7.95 -24.85 -4.37
N THR A 2 9.02 -24.37 -4.93
CA THR A 2 10.33 -24.32 -4.29
C THR A 2 10.42 -23.10 -3.38
N LEU A 3 11.06 -23.23 -2.22
CA LEU A 3 11.29 -22.11 -1.29
C LEU A 3 11.94 -20.91 -2.00
N GLY A 4 12.78 -21.15 -3.02
CA GLY A 4 13.44 -20.12 -3.82
C GLY A 4 12.48 -19.23 -4.62
N SER A 5 11.30 -19.72 -5.01
CA SER A 5 10.33 -18.93 -5.77
C SER A 5 9.66 -17.82 -4.95
N PHE A 6 9.64 -17.95 -3.62
CA PHE A 6 9.15 -16.90 -2.73
C PHE A 6 10.14 -15.76 -2.48
N PHE A 7 11.45 -16.01 -2.71
CA PHE A 7 12.50 -15.00 -2.54
C PHE A 7 12.67 -14.09 -3.75
N SER A 8 12.16 -14.47 -4.90
CA SER A 8 12.20 -13.68 -6.13
C SER A 8 10.91 -12.88 -6.33
N SER A 9 10.99 -11.82 -7.13
CA SER A 9 9.83 -11.03 -7.51
C SER A 9 8.79 -11.86 -8.26
N GLY A 10 7.50 -11.50 -8.15
CA GLY A 10 6.41 -12.14 -8.86
C GLY A 10 6.47 -11.91 -10.38
N TYR A 11 5.88 -12.80 -11.17
CA TYR A 11 5.73 -12.58 -12.60
C TYR A 11 4.50 -11.73 -12.91
N THR A 12 4.56 -10.97 -14.03
CA THR A 12 3.41 -10.19 -14.50
C THR A 12 2.44 -11.10 -15.23
N ARG A 13 1.20 -11.13 -14.76
CA ARG A 13 0.08 -11.81 -15.43
C ARG A 13 -0.42 -10.95 -16.58
N ARG A 14 -0.92 -11.61 -17.62
CA ARG A 14 -1.68 -10.96 -18.70
C ARG A 14 -3.05 -11.62 -18.78
N PRO A 15 -4.01 -11.17 -17.93
CA PRO A 15 -5.34 -11.77 -17.98
C PRO A 15 -5.96 -11.53 -19.34
N GLU A 16 -6.52 -12.59 -19.92
CA GLU A 16 -7.21 -12.56 -21.23
C GLU A 16 -8.72 -12.48 -21.04
N GLY A 17 -9.43 -12.18 -22.11
CA GLY A 17 -10.89 -12.13 -22.13
C GLY A 17 -11.46 -10.97 -21.33
N LEU A 18 -12.61 -11.19 -20.71
CA LEU A 18 -13.38 -10.15 -20.00
C LEU A 18 -12.61 -9.51 -18.86
N VAL A 19 -11.84 -10.30 -18.10
CA VAL A 19 -11.03 -9.80 -16.98
C VAL A 19 -9.92 -8.86 -17.47
N GLY A 20 -9.27 -9.19 -18.60
CA GLY A 20 -8.27 -8.34 -19.22
C GLY A 20 -8.84 -6.99 -19.66
N HIS A 21 -10.02 -7.00 -20.29
CA HIS A 21 -10.70 -5.77 -20.70
C HIS A 21 -11.14 -4.91 -19.50
N LEU A 22 -11.65 -5.53 -18.43
CA LEU A 22 -12.02 -4.83 -17.21
C LEU A 22 -10.80 -4.18 -16.53
N LEU A 23 -9.67 -4.87 -16.46
CA LEU A 23 -8.44 -4.31 -15.89
C LEU A 23 -7.87 -3.18 -16.76
N THR A 24 -7.95 -3.28 -18.07
CA THR A 24 -7.56 -2.19 -18.96
C THR A 24 -8.46 -0.97 -18.79
N ALA A 25 -9.77 -1.17 -18.73
CA ALA A 25 -10.74 -0.11 -18.49
C ALA A 25 -10.53 0.53 -17.09
N TYR A 26 -10.27 -0.29 -16.06
CA TYR A 26 -9.94 0.19 -14.73
C TYR A 26 -8.66 1.03 -14.72
N GLY A 27 -7.58 0.55 -15.38
CA GLY A 27 -6.34 1.32 -15.51
C GLY A 27 -6.54 2.66 -16.22
N ALA A 28 -7.31 2.68 -17.31
CA ALA A 28 -7.66 3.91 -18.01
C ALA A 28 -8.48 4.87 -17.09
N MET A 29 -9.44 4.34 -16.34
CA MET A 29 -10.21 5.12 -15.37
C MET A 29 -9.30 5.73 -14.28
N VAL A 30 -8.35 4.97 -13.77
CA VAL A 30 -7.40 5.45 -12.75
C VAL A 30 -6.54 6.58 -13.30
N ILE A 31 -6.02 6.45 -14.53
CA ILE A 31 -5.23 7.51 -15.19
C ILE A 31 -6.07 8.78 -15.36
N LEU A 32 -7.29 8.66 -15.87
CA LEU A 32 -8.19 9.80 -16.06
C LEU A 32 -8.53 10.47 -14.73
N TRP A 33 -8.81 9.66 -13.69
CA TRP A 33 -9.09 10.19 -12.35
C TRP A 33 -7.86 10.88 -11.75
N SER A 34 -6.67 10.28 -11.87
CA SER A 34 -5.43 10.87 -11.35
C SER A 34 -5.12 12.21 -12.03
N THR A 35 -5.27 12.27 -13.36
CA THR A 35 -5.08 13.51 -14.14
C THR A 35 -6.10 14.57 -13.72
N TYR A 36 -7.38 14.20 -13.60
CA TYR A 36 -8.41 15.12 -13.14
C TYR A 36 -8.15 15.61 -11.70
N ALA A 37 -7.79 14.70 -10.82
CA ALA A 37 -7.50 15.01 -9.43
C ALA A 37 -6.29 15.91 -9.26
N ALA A 38 -5.22 15.70 -10.03
CA ALA A 38 -4.02 16.53 -10.00
C ALA A 38 -4.28 17.99 -10.44
N VAL A 39 -5.20 18.20 -11.40
CA VAL A 39 -5.46 19.53 -11.99
C VAL A 39 -6.61 20.26 -11.30
N PHE A 40 -7.68 19.56 -10.95
CA PHE A 40 -8.96 20.17 -10.54
C PHE A 40 -9.39 19.87 -9.11
N SER A 41 -8.81 18.82 -8.46
CA SER A 41 -9.30 18.43 -7.16
C SER A 41 -8.86 19.41 -6.06
N ARG A 42 -9.78 19.66 -5.12
CA ARG A 42 -9.53 20.39 -3.87
C ARG A 42 -9.36 19.43 -2.68
N LEU A 43 -9.14 18.14 -2.98
CA LEU A 43 -8.91 17.14 -1.94
C LEU A 43 -7.61 17.44 -1.21
N ASP A 44 -7.61 17.13 0.08
CA ASP A 44 -6.38 17.15 0.88
C ASP A 44 -5.31 16.24 0.25
N ALA A 45 -4.05 16.67 0.32
CA ALA A 45 -2.94 15.97 -0.32
C ALA A 45 -2.81 14.53 0.17
N LEU A 46 -3.05 14.28 1.47
CA LEU A 46 -2.96 12.96 2.06
C LEU A 46 -4.07 12.04 1.51
N VAL A 47 -5.29 12.54 1.42
CA VAL A 47 -6.44 11.79 0.88
C VAL A 47 -6.22 11.44 -0.59
N LEU A 48 -5.74 12.40 -1.39
CA LEU A 48 -5.45 12.19 -2.81
C LEU A 48 -4.41 11.07 -3.00
N VAL A 49 -3.31 11.13 -2.25
CA VAL A 49 -2.24 10.14 -2.35
C VAL A 49 -2.68 8.76 -1.84
N THR A 50 -3.50 8.72 -0.80
CA THR A 50 -4.05 7.45 -0.27
C THR A 50 -4.98 6.78 -1.28
N LEU A 51 -5.86 7.54 -1.93
CA LEU A 51 -6.74 7.02 -2.98
C LEU A 51 -5.93 6.52 -4.18
N PHE A 52 -4.93 7.30 -4.61
CA PHE A 52 -4.03 6.87 -5.68
C PHE A 52 -3.33 5.55 -5.32
N LEU A 53 -2.78 5.44 -4.12
CA LEU A 53 -2.15 4.21 -3.65
C LEU A 53 -3.13 3.04 -3.68
N SER A 54 -4.34 3.21 -3.17
CA SER A 54 -5.36 2.17 -3.15
C SER A 54 -5.71 1.67 -4.56
N PHE A 55 -5.82 2.57 -5.53
CA PHE A 55 -6.03 2.19 -6.93
C PHE A 55 -4.83 1.43 -7.51
N MET A 56 -3.60 1.84 -7.19
CA MET A 56 -2.40 1.12 -7.63
C MET A 56 -2.29 -0.26 -6.99
N LEU A 57 -2.65 -0.41 -5.70
CA LEU A 57 -2.69 -1.71 -5.03
C LEU A 57 -3.63 -2.69 -5.74
N VAL A 58 -4.83 -2.25 -6.13
CA VAL A 58 -5.78 -3.07 -6.90
C VAL A 58 -5.15 -3.55 -8.22
N LEU A 59 -4.48 -2.66 -8.97
CA LEU A 59 -3.80 -3.01 -10.21
C LEU A 59 -2.68 -4.03 -9.97
N VAL A 60 -1.84 -3.80 -8.96
CA VAL A 60 -0.71 -4.68 -8.66
C VAL A 60 -1.18 -6.07 -8.25
N PHE A 61 -2.16 -6.20 -7.35
CA PHE A 61 -2.68 -7.50 -6.94
C PHE A 61 -3.39 -8.26 -8.07
N SER A 62 -3.96 -7.54 -9.02
CA SER A 62 -4.59 -8.14 -10.20
C SER A 62 -3.56 -8.59 -11.26
N THR A 63 -2.43 -7.87 -11.39
CA THR A 63 -1.47 -8.07 -12.48
C THR A 63 -0.18 -8.79 -12.07
N ILE A 64 0.24 -8.70 -10.81
CA ILE A 64 1.48 -9.31 -10.32
C ILE A 64 1.19 -10.50 -9.42
N ALA A 65 1.73 -11.66 -9.81
CA ALA A 65 1.59 -12.90 -9.05
C ALA A 65 2.39 -12.87 -7.75
N ALA A 66 1.95 -13.69 -6.78
CA ALA A 66 2.66 -13.86 -5.51
C ALA A 66 3.96 -14.67 -5.64
N THR A 67 4.15 -15.40 -6.74
CA THR A 67 5.29 -16.29 -7.00
C THR A 67 5.94 -15.96 -8.34
N SER A 68 7.21 -16.34 -8.50
CA SER A 68 7.95 -16.17 -9.77
C SER A 68 7.73 -17.33 -10.74
N GLU A 69 7.21 -18.47 -10.27
CA GLU A 69 6.95 -19.62 -11.14
C GLU A 69 5.73 -19.36 -12.02
N ARG A 70 5.96 -19.32 -13.32
CA ARG A 70 4.89 -19.19 -14.31
C ARG A 70 4.23 -20.55 -14.51
N PRO A 71 2.91 -20.70 -14.29
CA PRO A 71 2.22 -21.96 -14.58
C PRO A 71 2.34 -22.31 -16.08
N SER A 72 2.46 -23.60 -16.41
CA SER A 72 2.55 -24.09 -17.79
C SER A 72 1.26 -23.88 -18.60
N ASN A 73 0.12 -23.76 -17.94
CA ASN A 73 -1.12 -23.25 -18.55
C ASN A 73 -1.12 -21.74 -18.35
N ASP A 74 -1.11 -20.98 -19.44
CA ASP A 74 -1.11 -19.51 -19.43
C ASP A 74 -2.09 -18.97 -18.41
N GLY A 75 -1.56 -18.68 -17.23
CA GLY A 75 -2.34 -18.40 -16.02
C GLY A 75 -3.01 -17.04 -16.08
N ALA A 76 -4.03 -16.95 -16.90
CA ALA A 76 -4.93 -15.82 -16.97
C ALA A 76 -5.86 -15.70 -15.72
N VAL A 77 -5.83 -16.71 -14.83
CA VAL A 77 -6.75 -16.75 -13.68
C VAL A 77 -6.11 -16.10 -12.46
N ILE A 78 -6.80 -15.10 -11.91
CA ILE A 78 -6.43 -14.46 -10.65
C ILE A 78 -6.86 -15.41 -9.51
N PRO A 79 -5.94 -15.90 -8.65
CA PRO A 79 -6.28 -16.78 -7.55
C PRO A 79 -7.18 -16.08 -6.52
N PHE A 80 -7.97 -16.87 -5.79
CA PHE A 80 -8.92 -16.34 -4.80
C PHE A 80 -8.26 -15.46 -3.74
N TYR A 81 -7.06 -15.79 -3.28
CA TYR A 81 -6.35 -14.98 -2.28
C TYR A 81 -5.97 -13.59 -2.80
N ASP A 82 -5.70 -13.42 -4.11
CA ASP A 82 -5.44 -12.10 -4.70
C ASP A 82 -6.71 -11.24 -4.76
N TRP A 83 -7.88 -11.87 -4.93
CA TRP A 83 -9.16 -11.18 -4.80
C TRP A 83 -9.38 -10.63 -3.38
N CYS A 84 -8.95 -11.36 -2.33
CA CYS A 84 -9.00 -10.85 -0.96
C CYS A 84 -8.14 -9.59 -0.81
N PHE A 85 -6.94 -9.56 -1.39
CA PHE A 85 -6.09 -8.36 -1.38
C PHE A 85 -6.70 -7.20 -2.17
N VAL A 86 -7.33 -7.48 -3.31
CA VAL A 86 -8.06 -6.46 -4.09
C VAL A 86 -9.20 -5.86 -3.26
N VAL A 87 -10.02 -6.69 -2.64
CA VAL A 87 -11.13 -6.22 -1.78
C VAL A 87 -10.60 -5.41 -0.59
N ALA A 88 -9.53 -5.88 0.06
CA ALA A 88 -8.88 -5.16 1.16
C ALA A 88 -8.34 -3.78 0.71
N SER A 89 -7.74 -3.70 -0.49
CA SER A 89 -7.25 -2.45 -1.06
C SER A 89 -8.39 -1.45 -1.35
N VAL A 90 -9.49 -1.94 -1.90
CA VAL A 90 -10.71 -1.12 -2.13
C VAL A 90 -11.29 -0.66 -0.79
N ALA A 91 -11.37 -1.54 0.20
CA ALA A 91 -11.89 -1.20 1.53
C ALA A 91 -11.05 -0.11 2.21
N CYS A 92 -9.71 -0.19 2.11
CA CYS A 92 -8.81 0.87 2.58
C CYS A 92 -9.10 2.19 1.86
N GLY A 93 -9.16 2.19 0.52
CA GLY A 93 -9.46 3.39 -0.25
C GLY A 93 -10.78 4.04 0.13
N LEU A 94 -11.84 3.24 0.28
CA LEU A 94 -13.16 3.71 0.71
C LEU A 94 -13.12 4.29 2.13
N TYR A 95 -12.44 3.61 3.06
CA TYR A 95 -12.31 4.09 4.42
C TYR A 95 -11.68 5.49 4.48
N PHE A 96 -10.54 5.67 3.81
CA PHE A 96 -9.85 6.97 3.77
C PHE A 96 -10.63 8.04 3.01
N ALA A 97 -11.38 7.66 1.96
CA ALA A 97 -12.24 8.59 1.23
C ALA A 97 -13.41 9.10 2.09
N ILE A 98 -14.07 8.20 2.84
CA ILE A 98 -15.22 8.54 3.69
C ILE A 98 -14.78 9.40 4.89
N ASN A 99 -13.61 9.11 5.46
CA ASN A 99 -13.09 9.83 6.63
C ASN A 99 -12.14 10.98 6.25
N SER A 100 -12.15 11.43 4.99
CA SER A 100 -11.24 12.45 4.47
C SER A 100 -11.21 13.74 5.29
N ASP A 101 -12.38 14.25 5.68
CA ASP A 101 -12.50 15.49 6.44
C ASP A 101 -11.94 15.35 7.86
N SER A 102 -12.20 14.22 8.49
CA SER A 102 -11.67 13.90 9.83
C SER A 102 -10.15 13.77 9.80
N ILE A 103 -9.60 13.14 8.76
CA ILE A 103 -8.16 12.96 8.60
C ILE A 103 -7.46 14.28 8.30
N ALA A 104 -8.04 15.12 7.45
CA ALA A 104 -7.48 16.42 7.06
C ALA A 104 -7.45 17.44 8.21
N THR A 105 -8.42 17.37 9.12
CA THR A 105 -8.52 18.28 10.27
C THR A 105 -7.81 17.78 11.52
N ARG A 106 -7.31 16.56 11.50
CA ARG A 106 -6.68 15.89 12.62
C ARG A 106 -5.31 16.52 12.96
N ILE A 107 -5.06 16.69 14.26
CA ILE A 107 -3.75 17.12 14.77
C ILE A 107 -2.93 15.89 15.12
N THR A 108 -1.88 15.64 14.33
CA THR A 108 -0.95 14.52 14.50
C THR A 108 -0.41 14.47 15.93
N LEU A 109 -0.38 13.29 16.54
CA LEU A 109 0.08 12.99 17.89
C LEU A 109 -0.75 13.60 19.04
N LEU A 110 -1.74 14.43 18.76
CA LEU A 110 -2.61 15.02 19.76
C LEU A 110 -3.97 14.33 19.81
N ASP A 111 -4.54 14.06 18.65
CA ASP A 111 -5.83 13.38 18.53
C ASP A 111 -5.61 11.86 18.56
N PRO A 112 -6.24 11.10 19.47
CA PRO A 112 -6.08 9.66 19.55
C PRO A 112 -6.62 8.98 18.30
N LEU A 113 -5.94 7.91 17.87
CA LEU A 113 -6.43 7.05 16.80
C LEU A 113 -7.64 6.23 17.28
N THR A 114 -8.67 6.14 16.47
CA THR A 114 -9.75 5.19 16.73
C THR A 114 -9.29 3.76 16.43
N THR A 115 -9.97 2.76 17.00
CA THR A 115 -9.65 1.34 16.70
C THR A 115 -9.76 1.03 15.21
N THR A 116 -10.69 1.69 14.51
CA THR A 116 -10.85 1.55 13.06
C THR A 116 -9.68 2.17 12.30
N ASP A 117 -9.16 3.32 12.74
CA ASP A 117 -7.96 3.93 12.16
C ASP A 117 -6.76 2.99 12.28
N VAL A 118 -6.54 2.44 13.47
CA VAL A 118 -5.45 1.48 13.73
C VAL A 118 -5.58 0.25 12.83
N LEU A 119 -6.78 -0.28 12.66
CA LEU A 119 -7.03 -1.46 11.82
C LEU A 119 -6.72 -1.17 10.35
N PHE A 120 -7.29 -0.10 9.78
CA PHE A 120 -7.10 0.22 8.36
C PHE A 120 -5.68 0.70 8.06
N ALA A 121 -5.04 1.43 8.97
CA ALA A 121 -3.63 1.80 8.85
C ALA A 121 -2.71 0.57 8.84
N SER A 122 -2.92 -0.37 9.77
CA SER A 122 -2.15 -1.62 9.83
C SER A 122 -2.38 -2.47 8.57
N LEU A 123 -3.63 -2.55 8.10
CA LEU A 123 -3.98 -3.27 6.89
C LEU A 123 -3.27 -2.66 5.66
N LEU A 124 -3.27 -1.34 5.53
CA LEU A 124 -2.61 -0.65 4.42
C LEU A 124 -1.11 -0.88 4.41
N ILE A 125 -0.43 -0.83 5.58
CA ILE A 125 0.99 -1.16 5.69
C ILE A 125 1.24 -2.61 5.25
N GLY A 126 0.42 -3.56 5.71
CA GLY A 126 0.53 -4.97 5.32
C GLY A 126 0.38 -5.17 3.80
N LEU A 127 -0.59 -4.48 3.18
CA LEU A 127 -0.79 -4.52 1.72
C LEU A 127 0.43 -3.94 0.98
N CYS A 128 1.00 -2.84 1.45
CA CYS A 128 2.20 -2.23 0.86
C CYS A 128 3.42 -3.14 0.99
N LEU A 129 3.61 -3.81 2.13
CA LEU A 129 4.69 -4.79 2.31
C LEU A 129 4.52 -5.99 1.39
N GLU A 130 3.30 -6.49 1.21
CA GLU A 130 3.03 -7.59 0.27
C GLU A 130 3.29 -7.18 -1.18
N VAL A 131 2.91 -5.95 -1.58
CA VAL A 131 3.25 -5.41 -2.91
C VAL A 131 4.76 -5.26 -3.06
N CYS A 132 5.47 -4.73 -2.08
CA CYS A 132 6.92 -4.62 -2.09
C CYS A 132 7.58 -6.00 -2.29
N ARG A 133 7.10 -7.03 -1.57
CA ARG A 133 7.57 -8.41 -1.72
C ARG A 133 7.37 -8.93 -3.15
N ARG A 134 6.20 -8.66 -3.75
CA ARG A 134 5.87 -9.13 -5.11
C ARG A 134 6.65 -8.42 -6.20
N THR A 135 6.87 -7.12 -6.04
CA THR A 135 7.49 -6.29 -7.10
C THR A 135 9.01 -6.31 -7.04
N VAL A 136 9.57 -6.15 -5.86
CA VAL A 136 11.03 -5.99 -5.66
C VAL A 136 11.67 -7.26 -5.08
N GLY A 137 10.90 -8.07 -4.37
CA GLY A 137 11.35 -9.32 -3.76
C GLY A 137 11.56 -9.22 -2.25
N LEU A 138 11.83 -10.38 -1.65
CA LEU A 138 11.87 -10.54 -0.20
C LEU A 138 13.03 -9.80 0.47
N LEU A 139 14.16 -9.61 -0.25
CA LEU A 139 15.34 -8.97 0.34
C LEU A 139 15.06 -7.53 0.75
N LEU A 140 14.50 -6.71 -0.15
CA LEU A 140 14.17 -5.33 0.16
C LEU A 140 13.03 -5.24 1.18
N THR A 141 12.01 -6.08 1.03
CA THR A 141 10.90 -6.15 2.00
C THR A 141 11.41 -6.51 3.39
N GLY A 142 12.35 -7.45 3.50
CA GLY A 142 12.98 -7.82 4.77
C GLY A 142 13.73 -6.66 5.41
N ILE A 143 14.46 -5.87 4.61
CA ILE A 143 15.14 -4.67 5.09
C ILE A 143 14.10 -3.65 5.64
N VAL A 144 13.03 -3.39 4.90
CA VAL A 144 11.96 -2.48 5.35
C VAL A 144 11.33 -2.96 6.66
N VAL A 145 10.96 -4.24 6.74
CA VAL A 145 10.40 -4.83 7.97
C VAL A 145 11.38 -4.74 9.14
N CYS A 146 12.69 -4.94 8.90
CA CYS A 146 13.71 -4.79 9.91
C CYS A 146 13.77 -3.35 10.46
N PHE A 147 13.72 -2.34 9.59
CA PHE A 147 13.67 -0.94 10.03
C PHE A 147 12.37 -0.57 10.76
N MET A 148 11.23 -1.11 10.32
CA MET A 148 9.97 -0.93 11.04
C MET A 148 10.03 -1.57 12.44
N ALA A 149 10.57 -2.78 12.54
CA ALA A 149 10.78 -3.45 13.81
C ALA A 149 11.76 -2.68 14.71
N TYR A 150 12.83 -2.13 14.13
CA TYR A 150 13.75 -1.26 14.87
C TYR A 150 13.04 -0.01 15.40
N ASN A 151 12.18 0.62 14.60
CA ASN A 151 11.41 1.79 15.03
C ASN A 151 10.51 1.48 16.24
N LEU A 152 9.89 0.29 16.29
CA LEU A 152 9.01 -0.11 17.38
C LEU A 152 9.76 -0.64 18.61
N TYR A 153 10.84 -1.41 18.40
CA TYR A 153 11.52 -2.14 19.47
C TYR A 153 12.92 -1.61 19.78
N GLY A 154 13.42 -0.61 19.07
CA GLY A 154 14.77 -0.08 19.28
C GLY A 154 15.01 0.53 20.66
N HIS A 155 13.94 0.86 21.40
CA HIS A 155 14.03 1.32 22.80
C HIS A 155 14.60 0.26 23.75
N VAL A 156 14.59 -1.02 23.37
CA VAL A 156 15.16 -2.12 24.17
C VAL A 156 16.66 -2.25 23.96
N LEU A 157 17.20 -1.64 22.90
CA LEU A 157 18.63 -1.76 22.57
C LEU A 157 19.50 -0.87 23.49
N PRO A 158 20.73 -1.34 23.83
CA PRO A 158 21.67 -0.51 24.60
C PRO A 158 22.19 0.65 23.76
N ALA A 159 22.60 1.74 24.44
CA ALA A 159 23.30 2.84 23.79
C ALA A 159 24.54 2.35 23.04
N PRO A 160 24.86 2.89 21.86
CA PRO A 160 24.27 4.09 21.20
C PRO A 160 23.08 3.81 20.28
N PHE A 161 22.63 2.56 20.16
CA PHE A 161 21.58 2.15 19.20
C PHE A 161 20.16 2.27 19.74
N GLY A 162 19.98 2.46 21.04
CA GLY A 162 18.66 2.64 21.67
C GLY A 162 18.09 4.02 21.39
N HIS A 163 16.76 4.09 21.21
CA HIS A 163 15.99 5.33 21.13
C HIS A 163 14.86 5.33 22.15
N GLY A 164 14.14 6.46 22.29
CA GLY A 164 12.97 6.58 23.16
C GLY A 164 11.84 5.62 22.73
N TYR A 165 10.98 5.26 23.70
CA TYR A 165 9.83 4.40 23.43
C TYR A 165 8.85 5.06 22.45
N ILE A 166 8.46 4.33 21.43
CA ILE A 166 7.45 4.71 20.43
C ILE A 166 6.30 3.73 20.56
N SER A 167 5.09 4.23 20.87
CA SER A 167 3.89 3.39 20.88
C SER A 167 3.49 2.99 19.46
N TYR A 168 2.76 1.89 19.33
CA TYR A 168 2.27 1.44 18.03
C TYR A 168 1.33 2.46 17.36
N GLU A 169 0.49 3.12 18.14
CA GLU A 169 -0.38 4.19 17.66
C GLU A 169 0.42 5.38 17.12
N HIS A 170 1.46 5.81 17.84
CA HIS A 170 2.37 6.86 17.39
C HIS A 170 3.08 6.49 16.09
N PHE A 171 3.54 5.25 15.98
CA PHE A 171 4.13 4.73 14.74
C PHE A 171 3.15 4.80 13.57
N LEU A 172 1.90 4.32 13.75
CA LEU A 172 0.87 4.37 12.71
C LEU A 172 0.49 5.80 12.35
N ASP A 173 0.41 6.69 13.33
CA ASP A 173 0.08 8.09 13.13
C ASP A 173 1.07 8.77 12.18
N ILE A 174 2.38 8.62 12.43
CA ILE A 174 3.42 9.18 11.57
C ILE A 174 3.47 8.46 10.21
N MET A 175 3.30 7.14 10.18
CA MET A 175 3.47 6.37 8.93
C MET A 175 2.32 6.56 7.94
N ILE A 176 1.08 6.72 8.43
CA ILE A 176 -0.13 6.69 7.59
C ILE A 176 -0.89 8.02 7.62
N PHE A 177 -0.94 8.72 8.76
CA PHE A 177 -1.75 9.93 8.90
C PHE A 177 -0.94 11.23 8.71
N THR A 178 0.29 11.12 8.22
CA THR A 178 1.11 12.26 7.82
C THR A 178 1.65 12.11 6.41
N THR A 179 2.16 13.20 5.86
CA THR A 179 2.85 13.21 4.57
C THR A 179 4.35 12.91 4.66
N ASP A 180 4.83 12.46 5.82
CA ASP A 180 6.25 12.18 6.07
C ASP A 180 6.58 10.68 6.04
N GLY A 181 5.58 9.81 6.28
CA GLY A 181 5.72 8.36 6.28
C GLY A 181 5.56 7.73 4.90
N LEU A 182 4.60 6.81 4.79
CA LEU A 182 4.30 6.09 3.54
C LEU A 182 3.89 7.04 2.41
N PHE A 183 3.21 8.13 2.76
CA PHE A 183 2.73 9.15 1.83
C PHE A 183 3.74 10.29 1.57
N GLY A 184 5.01 10.02 1.80
CA GLY A 184 6.09 10.97 1.56
C GLY A 184 6.25 11.40 0.09
N THR A 185 7.26 12.23 -0.14
CA THR A 185 7.52 12.86 -1.44
C THR A 185 7.47 11.90 -2.64
N PRO A 186 8.02 10.67 -2.61
CA PRO A 186 8.00 9.80 -3.79
C PRO A 186 6.58 9.45 -4.25
N LEU A 187 5.70 9.12 -3.32
CA LEU A 187 4.32 8.75 -3.64
C LEU A 187 3.48 9.97 -4.04
N ARG A 188 3.73 11.13 -3.42
CA ARG A 188 3.10 12.40 -3.81
C ARG A 188 3.47 12.79 -5.24
N VAL A 189 4.74 12.67 -5.59
CA VAL A 189 5.21 12.94 -6.97
C VAL A 189 4.53 11.98 -7.94
N ALA A 190 4.48 10.68 -7.64
CA ALA A 190 3.78 9.71 -8.47
C ALA A 190 2.29 10.03 -8.65
N ALA A 191 1.60 10.45 -7.58
CA ALA A 191 0.17 10.78 -7.63
C ALA A 191 -0.16 12.09 -8.37
N THR A 192 0.82 13.01 -8.46
CA THR A 192 0.57 14.38 -8.99
C THR A 192 1.11 14.55 -10.41
N TYR A 193 2.21 13.87 -10.77
CA TYR A 193 2.93 14.09 -12.02
C TYR A 193 2.89 12.92 -13.01
N VAL A 194 2.21 11.82 -12.67
CA VAL A 194 1.94 10.70 -13.57
C VAL A 194 0.56 10.84 -14.17
#